data_07d1173711a9b1e371d5a034d563bb4e
#
_entry.id   07d1173711a9b1e371d5a034d563bb4e
#
_cell.length_a   1.000
_cell.length_b   1.000
_cell.length_c   1.000
_cell.angle_alpha   90.00
_cell.angle_beta   90.00
_cell.angle_gamma   90.00
#
_symmetry.space_group_name_H-M   'P 1'
#
loop_
_entity.id
_entity.type
_entity.pdbx_description
1 polymer ?
#
loop_
_entity_poly.entity_id
_entity_poly.type
_entity_poly.pdbx_seq_one_letter_code
_entity_poly.pdbx_strand_id
1 'polypeptide(L)'
;MIDNLEFCYVRRVMDEAYERLCDVYLGTSVLGPVRLYSARDSVDREFWALFCALIDFQMPVVSVLNPMLIGLVKHIEKRNLSFLDLIYDAKLAENILKEFEWHSPRGSRIGFTHRFVKIGDIIGLFAAFKRIHEVYGSLGNLVKELYARHKWDSEPMEGVLRGLLGVMHNYGGRSPLIPKSVDSPLKRFNLFFRWLVRPYPDMGLWSFIDKRHLLVSLDLGLQKVLTRAFQLKVALNWRGVLEATKFLRGINPEDPTKYDYVLSRVSIMGYCAKNLARSQCYLCPLINICKSSKLPKIVEAKPLTSVEMEILEDFLKIHGGEFDKVVTEYTLGRYFADALMHAKTCNEYIVEVERELNYMAIGQAVTYRYLYYKHSGKMAKPMIICRRASRELKEAAQLEQGIGVVEIARNII
;
A
#
# COMPACT_ATOMS: atom_id res chain seq x y z
N MET A 1 6.68 23.24 -7.83
CA MET A 1 6.51 22.91 -6.40
C MET A 1 5.05 22.57 -6.20
N ILE A 2 4.76 21.51 -5.46
CA ILE A 2 3.38 21.13 -5.12
C ILE A 2 2.96 22.07 -3.98
N ASP A 3 1.80 22.75 -4.09
CA ASP A 3 1.27 23.63 -3.05
C ASP A 3 0.90 22.85 -1.78
N ASN A 4 0.93 23.49 -0.62
CA ASN A 4 0.58 22.86 0.66
C ASN A 4 -0.81 22.22 0.67
N LEU A 5 -1.79 22.81 -0.04
CA LEU A 5 -3.14 22.26 -0.21
C LEU A 5 -3.13 20.98 -1.05
N GLU A 6 -2.29 20.89 -2.08
CA GLU A 6 -2.11 19.69 -2.90
C GLU A 6 -1.50 18.55 -2.07
N PHE A 7 -0.55 18.82 -1.18
CA PHE A 7 0.01 17.81 -0.28
C PHE A 7 -1.02 17.24 0.72
N CYS A 8 -1.89 18.07 1.28
CA CYS A 8 -2.96 17.61 2.17
C CYS A 8 -3.93 16.66 1.46
N TYR A 9 -4.31 16.99 0.22
CA TYR A 9 -5.16 16.13 -0.60
C TYR A 9 -4.45 14.81 -0.95
N VAL A 10 -3.21 14.89 -1.43
CA VAL A 10 -2.38 13.71 -1.73
C VAL A 10 -2.24 12.82 -0.50
N ARG A 11 -1.96 13.40 0.67
CA ARG A 11 -1.85 12.66 1.94
C ARG A 11 -3.13 11.90 2.26
N ARG A 12 -4.29 12.53 2.15
CA ARG A 12 -5.60 11.87 2.39
C ARG A 12 -5.80 10.67 1.47
N VAL A 13 -5.58 10.82 0.16
CA VAL A 13 -5.72 9.72 -0.81
C VAL A 13 -4.72 8.59 -0.51
N MET A 14 -3.50 8.92 -0.09
CA MET A 14 -2.48 7.94 0.29
C MET A 14 -2.84 7.23 1.60
N ASP A 15 -3.45 7.92 2.57
CA ASP A 15 -3.92 7.32 3.82
C ASP A 15 -5.08 6.34 3.56
N GLU A 16 -6.06 6.70 2.74
CA GLU A 16 -7.14 5.80 2.32
C GLU A 16 -6.60 4.57 1.58
N ALA A 17 -5.62 4.76 0.70
CA ALA A 17 -4.96 3.66 0.00
C ALA A 17 -4.14 2.77 0.96
N TYR A 18 -3.55 3.36 2.00
CA TYR A 18 -2.82 2.65 3.05
C TYR A 18 -3.72 1.67 3.78
N GLU A 19 -4.86 2.11 4.28
CA GLU A 19 -5.83 1.25 4.96
C GLU A 19 -6.36 0.15 4.02
N ARG A 20 -6.77 0.52 2.82
CA ARG A 20 -7.32 -0.41 1.83
C ARG A 20 -6.35 -1.52 1.41
N LEU A 21 -5.04 -1.25 1.37
CA LEU A 21 -4.03 -2.19 0.88
C LEU A 21 -3.31 -2.94 2.02
N CYS A 22 -3.65 -2.72 3.28
CA CYS A 22 -2.99 -3.32 4.43
C CYS A 22 -3.01 -4.86 4.38
N ASP A 23 -4.18 -5.47 4.22
CA ASP A 23 -4.32 -6.93 4.15
C ASP A 23 -3.65 -7.52 2.91
N VAL A 24 -3.76 -6.83 1.78
CA VAL A 24 -3.05 -7.20 0.54
C VAL A 24 -1.54 -7.18 0.77
N TYR A 25 -1.03 -6.17 1.48
CA TYR A 25 0.38 -6.09 1.83
C TYR A 25 0.83 -7.27 2.70
N LEU A 26 0.11 -7.59 3.76
CA LEU A 26 0.42 -8.71 4.64
C LEU A 26 0.38 -10.05 3.90
N GLY A 27 -0.60 -10.27 3.03
CA GLY A 27 -0.73 -11.51 2.25
C GLY A 27 0.28 -11.65 1.10
N THR A 28 0.85 -10.55 0.61
CA THR A 28 1.73 -10.55 -0.56
C THR A 28 3.17 -10.08 -0.29
N SER A 29 3.52 -9.87 0.97
CA SER A 29 4.86 -9.47 1.43
C SER A 29 5.58 -10.62 2.12
N VAL A 30 6.90 -10.60 2.08
CA VAL A 30 7.75 -11.47 2.91
C VAL A 30 7.58 -11.20 4.41
N LEU A 31 7.01 -10.07 4.79
CA LEU A 31 6.66 -9.77 6.18
C LEU A 31 5.66 -10.80 6.77
N GLY A 32 4.79 -11.41 5.95
CA GLY A 32 3.89 -12.47 6.40
C GLY A 32 4.63 -13.63 7.09
N PRO A 33 5.54 -14.33 6.42
CA PRO A 33 6.41 -15.34 7.05
C PRO A 33 7.25 -14.83 8.22
N VAL A 34 7.72 -13.56 8.18
CA VAL A 34 8.46 -12.97 9.31
C VAL A 34 7.60 -12.91 10.56
N ARG A 35 6.35 -12.51 10.43
CA ARG A 35 5.39 -12.42 11.54
C ARG A 35 4.89 -13.77 12.02
N LEU A 36 4.81 -14.76 11.12
CA LEU A 36 4.35 -16.11 11.43
C LEU A 36 5.34 -16.87 12.34
N TYR A 37 6.63 -16.59 12.22
CA TYR A 37 7.66 -17.27 12.97
C TYR A 37 7.52 -17.01 14.48
N SER A 38 7.39 -18.09 15.27
CA SER A 38 7.34 -18.08 16.73
C SER A 38 8.76 -17.98 17.29
N ALA A 39 9.39 -16.82 17.14
CA ALA A 39 10.75 -16.58 17.63
C ALA A 39 10.86 -16.80 19.13
N ARG A 40 12.00 -17.36 19.58
CA ARG A 40 12.30 -17.59 20.99
C ARG A 40 12.28 -16.29 21.79
N ASP A 41 12.83 -15.23 21.20
CA ASP A 41 12.87 -13.88 21.77
C ASP A 41 12.97 -12.81 20.68
N SER A 42 13.15 -11.56 21.07
CA SER A 42 13.30 -10.44 20.11
C SER A 42 14.57 -10.54 19.28
N VAL A 43 15.67 -11.06 19.84
CA VAL A 43 16.96 -11.19 19.16
C VAL A 43 16.86 -12.21 18.01
N ASP A 44 16.29 -13.37 18.30
CA ASP A 44 16.02 -14.41 17.30
C ASP A 44 15.15 -13.88 16.15
N ARG A 45 14.11 -13.09 16.49
CA ARG A 45 13.23 -12.43 15.50
C ARG A 45 13.96 -11.39 14.64
N GLU A 46 14.88 -10.63 15.21
CA GLU A 46 15.67 -9.63 14.48
C GLU A 46 16.51 -10.28 13.37
N PHE A 47 17.22 -11.36 13.68
CA PHE A 47 18.02 -12.09 12.71
C PHE A 47 17.16 -12.79 11.65
N TRP A 48 16.03 -13.38 12.05
CA TRP A 48 15.07 -13.95 11.13
C TRP A 48 14.51 -12.89 10.16
N ALA A 49 14.11 -11.72 10.66
CA ALA A 49 13.61 -10.63 9.83
C ALA A 49 14.66 -10.13 8.84
N LEU A 50 15.92 -9.98 9.26
CA LEU A 50 17.00 -9.57 8.36
C LEU A 50 17.26 -10.63 7.29
N PHE A 51 17.31 -11.91 7.64
CA PHE A 51 17.45 -13.00 6.69
C PHE A 51 16.34 -12.95 5.64
N CYS A 52 15.08 -12.87 6.05
CA CYS A 52 13.94 -12.79 5.15
C CYS A 52 14.00 -11.58 4.23
N ALA A 53 14.39 -10.41 4.74
CA ALA A 53 14.57 -9.21 3.91
C ALA A 53 15.70 -9.39 2.89
N LEU A 54 16.81 -10.01 3.28
CA LEU A 54 17.98 -10.18 2.41
C LEU A 54 17.76 -11.15 1.27
N ILE A 55 16.88 -12.16 1.42
CA ILE A 55 16.54 -13.08 0.33
C ILE A 55 15.39 -12.56 -0.56
N ASP A 56 14.74 -11.44 -0.22
CA ASP A 56 13.66 -10.85 -1.02
C ASP A 56 14.19 -10.10 -2.24
N PHE A 57 14.71 -10.84 -3.22
CA PHE A 57 15.10 -10.26 -4.51
C PHE A 57 14.96 -11.25 -5.66
N GLN A 58 14.49 -10.75 -6.78
CA GLN A 58 14.39 -11.46 -8.06
C GLN A 58 13.70 -12.84 -7.99
N MET A 59 12.83 -13.03 -7.01
CA MET A 59 11.99 -14.20 -6.83
C MET A 59 10.52 -13.81 -6.68
N PRO A 60 9.59 -14.65 -7.19
CA PRO A 60 8.16 -14.43 -6.94
C PRO A 60 7.83 -14.59 -5.46
N VAL A 61 7.41 -13.51 -4.80
CA VAL A 61 7.14 -13.51 -3.35
C VAL A 61 6.01 -14.48 -3.01
N VAL A 62 4.84 -14.30 -3.61
CA VAL A 62 3.62 -15.04 -3.25
C VAL A 62 3.70 -16.53 -3.58
N SER A 63 4.28 -16.87 -4.74
CA SER A 63 4.28 -18.26 -5.22
C SER A 63 5.54 -19.06 -4.87
N VAL A 64 6.59 -18.41 -4.39
CA VAL A 64 7.86 -19.08 -4.08
C VAL A 64 8.40 -18.70 -2.71
N LEU A 65 8.73 -17.41 -2.47
CA LEU A 65 9.39 -17.01 -1.22
C LEU A 65 8.52 -17.25 0.02
N ASN A 66 7.27 -16.80 0.02
CA ASN A 66 6.38 -16.99 1.16
C ASN A 66 6.13 -18.48 1.46
N PRO A 67 5.72 -19.33 0.49
CA PRO A 67 5.57 -20.75 0.75
C PRO A 67 6.85 -21.43 1.26
N MET A 68 8.00 -21.08 0.70
CA MET A 68 9.29 -21.61 1.11
C MET A 68 9.65 -21.20 2.55
N LEU A 69 9.52 -19.92 2.88
CA LEU A 69 9.80 -19.43 4.23
C LEU A 69 8.82 -20.00 5.27
N ILE A 70 7.53 -20.13 4.93
CA ILE A 70 6.54 -20.79 5.79
C ILE A 70 6.92 -22.27 6.02
N GLY A 71 7.35 -22.97 4.98
CA GLY A 71 7.84 -24.35 5.11
C GLY A 71 9.07 -24.46 6.03
N LEU A 72 10.01 -23.52 5.89
CA LEU A 72 11.19 -23.46 6.74
C LEU A 72 10.82 -23.18 8.21
N VAL A 73 9.94 -22.22 8.46
CA VAL A 73 9.42 -21.94 9.82
C VAL A 73 8.82 -23.19 10.44
N LYS A 74 7.87 -23.84 9.75
CA LYS A 74 7.24 -25.07 10.26
C LYS A 74 8.25 -26.18 10.54
N HIS A 75 9.29 -26.30 9.73
CA HIS A 75 10.31 -27.31 9.91
C HIS A 75 11.22 -27.05 11.13
N ILE A 76 11.60 -25.78 11.35
CA ILE A 76 12.36 -25.33 12.52
C ILE A 76 11.52 -25.56 13.79
N GLU A 77 10.27 -25.08 13.82
CA GLU A 77 9.36 -25.21 14.95
C GLU A 77 9.06 -26.68 15.31
N LYS A 78 8.81 -27.53 14.30
CA LYS A 78 8.59 -28.99 14.50
C LYS A 78 9.78 -29.67 15.19
N ARG A 79 11.00 -29.19 14.99
CA ARG A 79 12.22 -29.70 15.60
C ARG A 79 12.55 -29.00 16.92
N ASN A 80 11.69 -28.11 17.37
CA ASN A 80 11.91 -27.30 18.59
C ASN A 80 13.21 -26.48 18.54
N LEU A 81 13.57 -26.00 17.35
CA LEU A 81 14.74 -25.17 17.09
C LEU A 81 14.35 -23.70 16.99
N SER A 82 15.30 -22.81 17.23
CA SER A 82 15.22 -21.38 16.90
C SER A 82 16.04 -21.04 15.67
N PHE A 83 15.86 -19.88 15.10
CA PHE A 83 16.68 -19.41 13.99
C PHE A 83 18.14 -19.18 14.43
N LEU A 84 18.35 -18.77 15.70
CA LEU A 84 19.69 -18.66 16.31
C LEU A 84 20.42 -20.00 16.34
N ASP A 85 19.74 -21.12 16.59
CA ASP A 85 20.37 -22.43 16.57
C ASP A 85 21.00 -22.74 15.19
N LEU A 86 20.32 -22.31 14.09
CA LEU A 86 20.87 -22.43 12.75
C LEU A 86 22.06 -21.48 12.51
N ILE A 87 22.04 -20.29 13.10
CA ILE A 87 23.15 -19.34 13.02
C ILE A 87 24.39 -19.89 13.70
N TYR A 88 24.24 -20.63 14.81
CA TYR A 88 25.35 -21.14 15.60
C TYR A 88 25.91 -22.47 15.09
N ASP A 89 25.11 -23.29 14.40
CA ASP A 89 25.53 -24.58 13.87
C ASP A 89 25.36 -24.62 12.34
N ALA A 90 26.47 -24.42 11.64
CA ALA A 90 26.49 -24.39 10.16
C ALA A 90 26.09 -25.75 9.53
N LYS A 91 26.41 -26.89 10.19
CA LYS A 91 26.06 -28.23 9.70
C LYS A 91 24.55 -28.49 9.89
N LEU A 92 23.99 -28.08 11.05
CA LEU A 92 22.56 -28.12 11.29
C LEU A 92 21.81 -27.26 10.28
N ALA A 93 22.27 -26.01 10.07
CA ALA A 93 21.68 -25.10 9.09
C ALA A 93 21.69 -25.69 7.67
N GLU A 94 22.82 -26.27 7.25
CA GLU A 94 22.93 -26.90 5.92
C GLU A 94 21.92 -28.05 5.77
N ASN A 95 21.79 -28.92 6.77
CA ASN A 95 20.85 -30.04 6.77
C ASN A 95 19.39 -29.51 6.72
N ILE A 96 19.03 -28.60 7.61
CA ILE A 96 17.69 -27.99 7.65
C ILE A 96 17.36 -27.36 6.29
N LEU A 97 18.26 -26.56 5.71
CA LEU A 97 18.04 -25.90 4.42
C LEU A 97 17.95 -26.88 3.23
N LYS A 98 18.44 -28.09 3.33
CA LYS A 98 18.32 -29.14 2.30
C LYS A 98 17.04 -29.98 2.43
N GLU A 99 16.51 -30.16 3.64
CA GLU A 99 15.52 -31.21 3.93
C GLU A 99 14.08 -30.70 4.09
N PHE A 100 13.85 -29.41 4.41
CA PHE A 100 12.50 -28.94 4.69
C PHE A 100 11.60 -28.99 3.45
N GLU A 101 10.36 -29.39 3.66
CA GLU A 101 9.33 -29.46 2.61
C GLU A 101 8.47 -28.18 2.60
N TRP A 102 8.10 -27.74 1.42
CA TRP A 102 7.18 -26.63 1.21
C TRP A 102 6.35 -26.81 -0.04
N HIS A 103 5.16 -26.16 -0.07
CA HIS A 103 4.19 -26.33 -1.13
C HIS A 103 4.06 -25.04 -1.94
N SER A 104 4.37 -25.10 -3.22
CA SER A 104 4.10 -24.03 -4.18
C SER A 104 2.81 -24.32 -4.95
N PRO A 105 2.24 -23.33 -5.67
CA PRO A 105 1.13 -23.59 -6.59
C PRO A 105 1.44 -24.64 -7.68
N ARG A 106 2.72 -25.00 -7.86
CA ARG A 106 3.20 -25.99 -8.83
C ARG A 106 3.52 -27.34 -8.19
N GLY A 107 3.14 -27.58 -6.93
CA GLY A 107 3.36 -28.81 -6.18
C GLY A 107 4.43 -28.70 -5.07
N SER A 108 4.67 -29.83 -4.41
CA SER A 108 5.65 -29.94 -3.32
C SER A 108 7.08 -29.72 -3.80
N ARG A 109 7.88 -29.13 -2.94
CA ARG A 109 9.30 -28.86 -3.12
C ARG A 109 10.07 -29.24 -1.86
N ILE A 110 11.35 -29.58 -2.01
CA ILE A 110 12.25 -29.92 -0.91
C ILE A 110 13.42 -28.95 -0.93
N GLY A 111 13.78 -28.45 0.24
CA GLY A 111 14.94 -27.61 0.48
C GLY A 111 14.82 -26.18 -0.03
N PHE A 112 15.82 -25.40 0.29
CA PHE A 112 15.93 -24.01 -0.09
C PHE A 112 16.12 -23.87 -1.60
N THR A 113 15.31 -23.02 -2.22
CA THR A 113 15.34 -22.77 -3.67
C THR A 113 15.38 -21.27 -3.93
N HIS A 114 16.45 -20.79 -4.52
CA HIS A 114 16.57 -19.40 -4.94
C HIS A 114 17.37 -19.30 -6.24
N ARG A 115 16.99 -18.35 -7.11
CA ARG A 115 17.61 -18.22 -8.45
C ARG A 115 19.10 -17.91 -8.39
N PHE A 116 19.54 -17.12 -7.40
CA PHE A 116 20.89 -16.58 -7.32
C PHE A 116 21.61 -16.88 -6.02
N VAL A 117 20.96 -17.50 -5.04
CA VAL A 117 21.50 -17.76 -3.71
C VAL A 117 21.61 -19.25 -3.50
N LYS A 118 22.79 -19.71 -3.13
CA LYS A 118 23.06 -21.10 -2.74
C LYS A 118 23.05 -21.24 -1.22
N ILE A 119 22.90 -22.44 -0.70
CA ILE A 119 22.96 -22.71 0.74
C ILE A 119 24.28 -22.22 1.34
N GLY A 120 25.42 -22.42 0.64
CA GLY A 120 26.70 -21.89 1.09
C GLY A 120 26.74 -20.35 1.27
N ASP A 121 26.00 -19.60 0.47
CA ASP A 121 25.90 -18.15 0.61
C ASP A 121 25.12 -17.77 1.88
N ILE A 122 24.12 -18.59 2.25
CA ILE A 122 23.35 -18.43 3.49
C ILE A 122 24.22 -18.76 4.70
N ILE A 123 24.99 -19.84 4.64
CA ILE A 123 25.94 -20.21 5.72
C ILE A 123 26.97 -19.09 5.92
N GLY A 124 27.48 -18.51 4.84
CA GLY A 124 28.36 -17.35 4.91
C GLY A 124 27.68 -16.11 5.56
N LEU A 125 26.39 -15.87 5.30
CA LEU A 125 25.62 -14.84 5.97
C LEU A 125 25.42 -15.15 7.47
N PHE A 126 25.15 -16.42 7.82
CA PHE A 126 24.99 -16.84 9.21
C PHE A 126 26.27 -16.67 10.03
N ALA A 127 27.44 -16.84 9.40
CA ALA A 127 28.71 -16.54 10.06
C ALA A 127 28.81 -15.05 10.47
N ALA A 128 28.34 -14.13 9.61
CA ALA A 128 28.24 -12.71 9.99
C ALA A 128 27.24 -12.48 11.13
N PHE A 129 26.07 -13.11 11.07
CA PHE A 129 25.03 -12.98 12.10
C PHE A 129 25.54 -13.50 13.44
N LYS A 130 26.19 -14.68 13.45
CA LYS A 130 26.82 -15.26 14.64
C LYS A 130 27.81 -14.27 15.27
N ARG A 131 28.68 -13.69 14.45
CA ARG A 131 29.70 -12.77 14.95
C ARG A 131 29.11 -11.46 15.47
N ILE A 132 28.06 -10.94 14.82
CA ILE A 132 27.29 -9.80 15.35
C ILE A 132 26.66 -10.14 16.69
N HIS A 133 26.05 -11.30 16.82
CA HIS A 133 25.46 -11.75 18.07
C HIS A 133 26.49 -11.90 19.20
N GLU A 134 27.65 -12.53 18.91
CA GLU A 134 28.74 -12.68 19.87
C GLU A 134 29.32 -11.36 20.38
N VAL A 135 29.41 -10.35 19.50
CA VAL A 135 30.05 -9.06 19.83
C VAL A 135 29.07 -8.07 20.44
N TYR A 136 27.85 -7.98 19.91
CA TYR A 136 26.86 -6.96 20.26
C TYR A 136 25.66 -7.50 21.04
N GLY A 137 25.50 -8.81 21.15
CA GLY A 137 24.36 -9.48 21.76
C GLY A 137 23.09 -9.47 20.89
N SER A 138 22.91 -8.49 20.01
CA SER A 138 21.78 -8.43 19.09
C SER A 138 22.06 -7.50 17.90
N LEU A 139 21.27 -7.62 16.82
CA LEU A 139 21.25 -6.61 15.76
C LEU A 139 20.76 -5.26 16.29
N GLY A 140 19.76 -5.28 17.17
CA GLY A 140 19.22 -4.08 17.78
C GLY A 140 20.26 -3.29 18.54
N ASN A 141 21.14 -3.95 19.32
CA ASN A 141 22.21 -3.28 20.05
C ASN A 141 23.23 -2.63 19.11
N LEU A 142 23.70 -3.37 18.09
CA LEU A 142 24.59 -2.81 17.07
C LEU A 142 23.97 -1.59 16.40
N VAL A 143 22.74 -1.71 15.97
CA VAL A 143 22.04 -0.60 15.27
C VAL A 143 21.79 0.58 16.23
N LYS A 144 21.48 0.33 17.49
CA LYS A 144 21.32 1.37 18.51
C LYS A 144 22.60 2.18 18.71
N GLU A 145 23.75 1.49 18.77
CA GLU A 145 25.05 2.19 18.84
C GLU A 145 25.34 3.03 17.60
N LEU A 146 25.11 2.46 16.41
CA LEU A 146 25.29 3.19 15.15
C LEU A 146 24.35 4.38 15.06
N TYR A 147 23.09 4.22 15.41
CA TYR A 147 22.10 5.29 15.38
C TYR A 147 22.43 6.40 16.38
N ALA A 148 22.90 6.05 17.58
CA ALA A 148 23.31 7.04 18.57
C ALA A 148 24.46 7.95 18.08
N ARG A 149 25.36 7.40 17.23
CA ARG A 149 26.46 8.19 16.62
C ARG A 149 25.99 9.11 15.49
N HIS A 150 24.96 8.70 14.76
CA HIS A 150 24.52 9.35 13.53
C HIS A 150 23.17 10.10 13.62
N LYS A 151 22.46 10.03 14.75
CA LYS A 151 21.10 10.59 14.88
C LYS A 151 20.98 12.10 14.63
N TRP A 152 22.09 12.81 14.66
CA TRP A 152 22.15 14.25 14.42
C TRP A 152 22.66 14.60 13.02
N ASP A 153 23.00 13.61 12.21
CA ASP A 153 23.36 13.82 10.81
C ASP A 153 22.13 14.27 10.01
N SER A 154 22.36 14.88 8.85
CA SER A 154 21.27 15.29 7.94
C SER A 154 20.41 14.12 7.46
N GLU A 155 21.02 12.95 7.28
CA GLU A 155 20.37 11.67 6.94
C GLU A 155 20.93 10.55 7.83
N PRO A 156 20.41 10.39 9.06
CA PRO A 156 20.97 9.49 10.07
C PRO A 156 21.10 8.04 9.60
N MET A 157 20.12 7.56 8.81
CA MET A 157 20.12 6.18 8.33
C MET A 157 21.22 5.88 7.32
N GLU A 158 21.82 6.87 6.67
CA GLU A 158 22.99 6.66 5.82
C GLU A 158 24.18 6.18 6.64
N GLY A 159 24.50 6.87 7.73
CA GLY A 159 25.58 6.47 8.64
C GLY A 159 25.34 5.08 9.28
N VAL A 160 24.10 4.83 9.70
CA VAL A 160 23.70 3.52 10.24
C VAL A 160 23.89 2.40 9.22
N LEU A 161 23.45 2.59 7.98
CA LEU A 161 23.58 1.59 6.92
C LEU A 161 25.03 1.35 6.52
N ARG A 162 25.85 2.40 6.40
CA ARG A 162 27.28 2.28 6.15
C ARG A 162 27.98 1.49 7.25
N GLY A 163 27.68 1.82 8.51
CA GLY A 163 28.24 1.11 9.67
C GLY A 163 27.82 -0.35 9.72
N LEU A 164 26.53 -0.66 9.53
CA LEU A 164 26.02 -2.03 9.51
C LEU A 164 26.65 -2.86 8.39
N LEU A 165 26.72 -2.31 7.17
CA LEU A 165 27.37 -2.99 6.04
C LEU A 165 28.87 -3.23 6.31
N GLY A 166 29.56 -2.25 6.88
CA GLY A 166 30.98 -2.40 7.27
C GLY A 166 31.18 -3.58 8.24
N VAL A 167 30.35 -3.67 9.28
CA VAL A 167 30.37 -4.79 10.23
C VAL A 167 30.07 -6.13 9.55
N MET A 168 29.02 -6.17 8.71
CA MET A 168 28.66 -7.40 7.98
C MET A 168 29.76 -7.85 7.01
N HIS A 169 30.43 -6.92 6.31
CA HIS A 169 31.56 -7.27 5.45
C HIS A 169 32.75 -7.80 6.21
N ASN A 170 33.05 -7.22 7.38
CA ASN A 170 34.16 -7.67 8.21
C ASN A 170 33.95 -9.09 8.74
N TYR A 171 32.67 -9.49 8.99
CA TYR A 171 32.35 -10.77 9.59
C TYR A 171 31.77 -11.81 8.63
N GLY A 172 31.13 -11.38 7.53
CA GLY A 172 30.30 -12.24 6.68
C GLY A 172 30.98 -12.75 5.41
N GLY A 173 32.24 -12.45 5.21
CA GLY A 173 32.93 -12.89 4.01
C GLY A 173 32.30 -12.39 2.71
N ARG A 174 32.25 -13.23 1.67
CA ARG A 174 31.80 -12.87 0.31
C ARG A 174 30.36 -13.27 0.01
N SER A 175 29.45 -13.25 1.00
CA SER A 175 28.05 -13.60 0.71
C SER A 175 27.44 -12.58 -0.27
N PRO A 176 26.84 -13.01 -1.40
CA PRO A 176 26.16 -12.14 -2.36
C PRO A 176 24.88 -11.51 -1.79
N LEU A 177 24.44 -11.97 -0.61
CA LEU A 177 23.32 -11.39 0.12
C LEU A 177 23.66 -10.05 0.75
N ILE A 178 24.94 -9.76 1.00
CA ILE A 178 25.43 -8.51 1.54
C ILE A 178 25.77 -7.56 0.38
N PRO A 179 25.11 -6.41 0.21
CA PRO A 179 25.43 -5.43 -0.84
C PRO A 179 26.87 -4.95 -0.71
N LYS A 180 27.56 -4.81 -1.85
CA LYS A 180 28.97 -4.39 -1.86
C LYS A 180 29.23 -2.97 -1.44
N SER A 181 28.29 -2.07 -1.68
CA SER A 181 28.39 -0.65 -1.32
C SER A 181 27.02 -0.03 -1.04
N VAL A 182 27.04 1.15 -0.46
CA VAL A 182 25.84 1.99 -0.25
C VAL A 182 25.38 2.75 -1.49
N ASP A 183 26.09 2.66 -2.63
CA ASP A 183 25.68 3.34 -3.86
C ASP A 183 24.43 2.75 -4.51
N SER A 184 24.12 1.50 -4.18
CA SER A 184 22.87 0.87 -4.56
C SER A 184 21.69 1.38 -3.71
N PRO A 185 20.43 1.18 -4.15
CA PRO A 185 19.25 1.63 -3.40
C PRO A 185 19.08 0.99 -2.01
N LEU A 186 19.84 -0.03 -1.69
CA LEU A 186 19.74 -0.79 -0.43
C LEU A 186 18.30 -1.18 -0.03
N LYS A 187 17.43 -1.45 -1.02
CA LYS A 187 16.00 -1.75 -0.83
C LYS A 187 15.75 -2.71 0.33
N ARG A 188 16.53 -3.81 0.39
CA ARG A 188 16.34 -4.88 1.36
C ARG A 188 16.61 -4.45 2.80
N PHE A 189 17.62 -3.60 2.99
CA PHE A 189 17.90 -3.01 4.31
C PHE A 189 16.88 -1.96 4.69
N ASN A 190 16.49 -1.06 3.77
CA ASN A 190 15.44 -0.08 4.03
C ASN A 190 14.11 -0.77 4.38
N LEU A 191 13.79 -1.88 3.70
CA LEU A 191 12.62 -2.69 4.01
C LEU A 191 12.72 -3.33 5.41
N PHE A 192 13.88 -3.89 5.76
CA PHE A 192 14.15 -4.44 7.09
C PHE A 192 13.99 -3.38 8.18
N PHE A 193 14.62 -2.21 8.05
CA PHE A 193 14.49 -1.12 9.01
C PHE A 193 13.03 -0.66 9.14
N ARG A 194 12.31 -0.55 8.05
CA ARG A 194 10.90 -0.22 8.07
C ARG A 194 10.10 -1.22 8.90
N TRP A 195 10.32 -2.52 8.69
CA TRP A 195 9.63 -3.57 9.46
C TRP A 195 9.93 -3.51 10.95
N LEU A 196 11.16 -3.23 11.34
CA LEU A 196 11.57 -3.25 12.74
C LEU A 196 11.14 -1.98 13.49
N VAL A 197 11.04 -0.84 12.82
CA VAL A 197 10.78 0.47 13.44
C VAL A 197 9.30 0.86 13.43
N ARG A 198 8.60 0.63 12.31
CA ARG A 198 7.21 1.06 12.17
C ARG A 198 6.25 0.13 12.91
N PRO A 199 5.18 0.69 13.53
CA PRO A 199 4.12 -0.12 14.14
C PRO A 199 3.33 -0.89 13.08
N TYR A 200 2.32 -1.62 13.50
CA TYR A 200 1.42 -2.36 12.62
C TYR A 200 1.08 -1.58 11.32
N PRO A 201 1.07 -2.22 10.15
CA PRO A 201 1.22 -3.67 9.87
C PRO A 201 2.65 -4.21 9.95
N ASP A 202 3.63 -3.35 10.12
CA ASP A 202 5.02 -3.74 10.39
C ASP A 202 5.16 -4.28 11.84
N MET A 203 6.36 -4.43 12.40
CA MET A 203 6.52 -5.12 13.69
C MET A 203 6.76 -4.20 14.88
N GLY A 204 7.36 -3.02 14.65
CA GLY A 204 7.57 -2.02 15.71
C GLY A 204 8.47 -2.45 16.87
N LEU A 205 9.48 -3.31 16.61
CA LEU A 205 10.38 -3.82 17.65
C LEU A 205 11.41 -2.78 18.12
N TRP A 206 11.75 -1.82 17.27
CA TRP A 206 12.81 -0.84 17.51
C TRP A 206 12.26 0.57 17.72
N SER A 207 11.83 0.87 18.93
CA SER A 207 11.33 2.19 19.32
C SER A 207 12.44 3.26 19.45
N PHE A 208 13.72 2.86 19.45
CA PHE A 208 14.85 3.77 19.60
C PHE A 208 15.22 4.53 18.32
N ILE A 209 14.72 4.13 17.15
CA ILE A 209 14.87 4.86 15.90
C ILE A 209 13.61 5.68 15.63
N ASP A 210 13.80 6.97 15.38
CA ASP A 210 12.69 7.81 14.91
C ASP A 210 12.29 7.45 13.49
N LYS A 211 11.01 7.11 13.28
CA LYS A 211 10.49 6.74 11.96
C LYS A 211 10.61 7.85 10.90
N ARG A 212 10.76 9.11 11.32
CA ARG A 212 11.05 10.25 10.44
C ARG A 212 12.37 10.10 9.68
N HIS A 213 13.30 9.34 10.24
CA HIS A 213 14.62 9.10 9.65
C HIS A 213 14.64 7.92 8.68
N LEU A 214 13.60 7.09 8.65
CA LEU A 214 13.54 5.96 7.73
C LEU A 214 13.60 6.39 6.26
N LEU A 215 14.21 5.54 5.45
CA LEU A 215 14.38 5.74 4.01
C LEU A 215 13.52 4.76 3.23
N VAL A 216 12.98 5.21 2.09
CA VAL A 216 12.10 4.39 1.25
C VAL A 216 12.81 3.20 0.66
N SER A 217 12.10 2.08 0.52
CA SER A 217 12.58 0.85 -0.08
C SER A 217 12.49 0.91 -1.60
N LEU A 218 13.29 1.80 -2.22
CA LEU A 218 13.21 2.11 -3.65
C LEU A 218 13.56 0.90 -4.52
N ASP A 219 12.62 0.54 -5.41
CA ASP A 219 12.82 -0.45 -6.46
C ASP A 219 12.18 0.01 -7.78
N LEU A 220 12.30 -0.80 -8.84
CA LEU A 220 11.71 -0.51 -10.17
C LEU A 220 10.19 -0.27 -10.12
N GLY A 221 9.49 -0.99 -9.23
CA GLY A 221 8.04 -0.84 -9.07
C GLY A 221 7.68 0.51 -8.47
N LEU A 222 8.33 0.87 -7.37
CA LEU A 222 8.13 2.12 -6.67
C LEU A 222 8.58 3.31 -7.52
N GLN A 223 9.77 3.23 -8.17
CA GLN A 223 10.26 4.24 -9.11
C GLN A 223 9.23 4.53 -10.22
N LYS A 224 8.68 3.47 -10.83
CA LYS A 224 7.65 3.60 -11.88
C LYS A 224 6.41 4.32 -11.38
N VAL A 225 5.91 3.97 -10.19
CA VAL A 225 4.72 4.59 -9.62
C VAL A 225 4.98 6.06 -9.27
N LEU A 226 6.12 6.37 -8.65
CA LEU A 226 6.54 7.76 -8.38
C LEU A 226 6.60 8.59 -9.66
N THR A 227 7.22 8.03 -10.72
CA THR A 227 7.32 8.72 -12.02
C THR A 227 5.96 8.98 -12.63
N ARG A 228 5.04 8.03 -12.56
CA ARG A 228 3.72 8.16 -13.23
C ARG A 228 2.72 8.94 -12.41
N ALA A 229 2.64 8.66 -11.10
CA ALA A 229 1.66 9.32 -10.25
C ALA A 229 2.04 10.78 -9.96
N PHE A 230 3.33 11.05 -9.75
CA PHE A 230 3.78 12.36 -9.27
C PHE A 230 4.75 13.07 -10.23
N GLN A 231 5.08 12.47 -11.39
CA GLN A 231 6.10 12.96 -12.32
C GLN A 231 7.50 13.07 -11.68
N LEU A 232 7.74 12.36 -10.59
CA LEU A 232 9.01 12.32 -9.89
C LEU A 232 9.92 11.26 -10.53
N LYS A 233 10.92 11.71 -11.27
CA LYS A 233 11.93 10.85 -11.89
C LYS A 233 13.11 10.71 -10.94
N VAL A 234 13.32 9.53 -10.38
CA VAL A 234 14.45 9.21 -9.50
C VAL A 234 15.28 8.09 -10.11
N ALA A 235 16.58 8.09 -9.88
CA ALA A 235 17.49 7.02 -10.31
C ALA A 235 17.39 5.83 -9.34
N LEU A 236 17.70 4.60 -9.82
CA LEU A 236 17.78 3.41 -8.95
C LEU A 236 19.18 3.30 -8.31
N ASN A 237 19.50 4.26 -7.49
CA ASN A 237 20.72 4.35 -6.72
C ASN A 237 20.45 5.04 -5.38
N TRP A 238 21.48 5.22 -4.56
CA TRP A 238 21.36 5.87 -3.26
C TRP A 238 20.77 7.28 -3.33
N ARG A 239 21.24 8.10 -4.29
CA ARG A 239 20.72 9.45 -4.50
C ARG A 239 19.21 9.45 -4.77
N GLY A 240 18.74 8.51 -5.59
CA GLY A 240 17.30 8.37 -5.85
C GLY A 240 16.49 7.94 -4.63
N VAL A 241 17.07 7.17 -3.71
CA VAL A 241 16.44 6.87 -2.41
C VAL A 241 16.23 8.14 -1.60
N LEU A 242 17.27 8.99 -1.50
CA LEU A 242 17.18 10.27 -0.78
C LEU A 242 16.15 11.21 -1.42
N GLU A 243 16.15 11.33 -2.75
CA GLU A 243 15.19 12.15 -3.50
C GLU A 243 13.75 11.68 -3.31
N ALA A 244 13.50 10.36 -3.40
CA ALA A 244 12.19 9.77 -3.18
C ALA A 244 11.73 9.93 -1.72
N THR A 245 12.63 9.73 -0.75
CA THR A 245 12.34 9.93 0.67
C THR A 245 12.00 11.38 0.96
N LYS A 246 12.78 12.33 0.43
CA LYS A 246 12.51 13.77 0.58
C LYS A 246 11.12 14.14 0.06
N PHE A 247 10.73 13.61 -1.10
CA PHE A 247 9.40 13.84 -1.66
C PHE A 247 8.30 13.29 -0.74
N LEU A 248 8.43 12.04 -0.29
CA LEU A 248 7.43 11.41 0.60
C LEU A 248 7.42 12.05 1.99
N ARG A 249 8.55 12.57 2.48
CA ARG A 249 8.62 13.39 3.70
C ARG A 249 7.84 14.70 3.56
N GLY A 250 7.73 15.26 2.36
CA GLY A 250 6.84 16.39 2.07
C GLY A 250 5.35 16.03 2.23
N ILE A 251 4.96 14.79 1.91
CA ILE A 251 3.58 14.30 2.08
C ILE A 251 3.32 13.91 3.54
N ASN A 252 4.26 13.21 4.17
CA ASN A 252 4.16 12.78 5.56
C ASN A 252 5.49 12.97 6.29
N PRO A 253 5.70 14.13 6.93
CA PRO A 253 6.94 14.43 7.64
C PRO A 253 7.25 13.48 8.80
N GLU A 254 6.20 12.98 9.46
CA GLU A 254 6.33 12.11 10.63
C GLU A 254 6.66 10.65 10.30
N ASP A 255 6.37 10.22 9.05
CA ASP A 255 6.58 8.85 8.61
C ASP A 255 6.69 8.77 7.08
N PRO A 256 7.83 9.13 6.49
CA PRO A 256 8.02 9.18 5.04
C PRO A 256 7.87 7.80 4.37
N THR A 257 8.06 6.71 5.13
CA THR A 257 7.97 5.34 4.62
C THR A 257 6.60 4.70 4.81
N LYS A 258 5.62 5.43 5.38
CA LYS A 258 4.25 4.95 5.57
C LYS A 258 3.66 4.38 4.27
N TYR A 259 3.92 5.05 3.17
CA TYR A 259 3.30 4.72 1.89
C TYR A 259 4.11 3.78 0.99
N ASP A 260 5.25 3.26 1.46
CA ASP A 260 6.09 2.34 0.69
C ASP A 260 5.30 1.17 0.12
N TYR A 261 4.51 0.49 0.97
CA TYR A 261 3.76 -0.65 0.49
C TYR A 261 2.59 -0.27 -0.41
N VAL A 262 1.97 0.89 -0.21
CA VAL A 262 0.93 1.41 -1.11
C VAL A 262 1.49 1.51 -2.53
N LEU A 263 2.62 2.21 -2.68
CA LEU A 263 3.27 2.42 -3.97
C LEU A 263 3.75 1.10 -4.58
N SER A 264 4.34 0.21 -3.77
CA SER A 264 4.80 -1.09 -4.24
C SER A 264 3.63 -2.00 -4.66
N ARG A 265 2.52 -2.06 -3.87
CA ARG A 265 1.34 -2.89 -4.18
C ARG A 265 0.64 -2.44 -5.46
N VAL A 266 0.51 -1.14 -5.67
CA VAL A 266 -0.02 -0.58 -6.93
C VAL A 266 0.74 -1.13 -8.15
N SER A 267 2.05 -1.31 -8.04
CA SER A 267 2.88 -1.94 -9.08
C SER A 267 2.69 -3.47 -9.15
N ILE A 268 2.74 -4.17 -8.01
CA ILE A 268 2.71 -5.64 -7.92
C ILE A 268 1.34 -6.18 -8.34
N MET A 269 0.25 -5.51 -7.96
CA MET A 269 -1.12 -5.89 -8.30
C MET A 269 -1.48 -5.59 -9.77
N GLY A 270 -0.56 -5.05 -10.56
CA GLY A 270 -0.80 -4.72 -11.96
C GLY A 270 -1.64 -3.46 -12.18
N TYR A 271 -2.05 -2.75 -11.12
CA TYR A 271 -2.75 -1.47 -11.28
C TYR A 271 -1.90 -0.47 -12.05
N CYS A 272 -0.58 -0.51 -11.85
CA CYS A 272 0.42 0.21 -12.64
C CYS A 272 1.37 -0.79 -13.32
N ALA A 273 0.98 -1.37 -14.44
CA ALA A 273 1.75 -2.37 -15.18
C ALA A 273 3.02 -1.77 -15.82
N LYS A 274 3.97 -2.62 -16.27
CA LYS A 274 5.17 -2.16 -16.98
C LYS A 274 4.80 -1.33 -18.22
N ASN A 275 3.89 -1.85 -19.04
CA ASN A 275 3.27 -1.07 -20.15
C ASN A 275 2.04 -0.34 -19.61
N LEU A 276 2.02 0.99 -19.71
CA LEU A 276 0.91 1.82 -19.23
C LEU A 276 -0.43 1.43 -19.91
N ALA A 277 -0.40 0.98 -21.17
CA ALA A 277 -1.60 0.52 -21.87
C ALA A 277 -2.28 -0.70 -21.25
N ARG A 278 -1.51 -1.49 -20.48
CA ARG A 278 -2.00 -2.68 -19.76
C ARG A 278 -2.30 -2.40 -18.28
N SER A 279 -2.15 -1.15 -17.84
CA SER A 279 -2.43 -0.77 -16.45
C SER A 279 -3.94 -0.78 -16.18
N GLN A 280 -4.31 -1.27 -15.00
CA GLN A 280 -5.69 -1.30 -14.52
C GLN A 280 -5.97 -0.04 -13.69
N CYS A 281 -5.84 1.14 -14.33
CA CYS A 281 -5.96 2.43 -13.64
C CYS A 281 -7.31 2.59 -12.92
N TYR A 282 -8.39 2.00 -13.44
CA TYR A 282 -9.73 2.05 -12.84
C TYR A 282 -9.84 1.34 -11.48
N LEU A 283 -8.92 0.41 -11.17
CA LEU A 283 -8.82 -0.25 -9.86
C LEU A 283 -7.78 0.41 -8.95
N CYS A 284 -6.97 1.34 -9.48
CA CYS A 284 -5.86 1.92 -8.77
C CYS A 284 -6.33 2.88 -7.67
N PRO A 285 -5.96 2.67 -6.40
CA PRO A 285 -6.36 3.58 -5.32
C PRO A 285 -5.72 4.97 -5.44
N LEU A 286 -4.71 5.15 -6.29
CA LEU A 286 -4.03 6.42 -6.52
C LEU A 286 -4.55 7.16 -7.77
N ILE A 287 -5.66 6.72 -8.37
CA ILE A 287 -6.14 7.26 -9.63
C ILE A 287 -6.36 8.77 -9.59
N ASN A 288 -6.93 9.27 -8.50
CA ASN A 288 -7.29 10.67 -8.35
C ASN A 288 -6.08 11.62 -8.22
N ILE A 289 -4.91 11.09 -7.85
CA ILE A 289 -3.65 11.85 -7.74
C ILE A 289 -2.64 11.49 -8.82
N CYS A 290 -2.97 10.52 -9.70
CA CYS A 290 -2.05 10.03 -10.71
C CYS A 290 -2.03 10.92 -11.95
N LYS A 291 -0.90 11.62 -12.18
CA LYS A 291 -0.72 12.52 -13.33
C LYS A 291 -0.62 11.80 -14.69
N SER A 292 -0.39 10.48 -14.70
CA SER A 292 -0.29 9.67 -15.93
C SER A 292 -1.43 8.68 -16.09
N SER A 293 -2.51 8.81 -15.33
CA SER A 293 -3.65 7.90 -15.51
C SER A 293 -4.20 8.02 -16.93
N LYS A 294 -4.50 6.88 -17.57
CA LYS A 294 -5.11 6.84 -18.91
C LYS A 294 -6.64 6.91 -18.89
N LEU A 295 -7.21 6.88 -17.70
CA LEU A 295 -8.60 7.33 -17.65
C LEU A 295 -8.56 8.78 -18.12
N PRO A 296 -9.52 9.20 -18.95
CA PRO A 296 -9.66 10.61 -19.21
C PRO A 296 -9.51 11.25 -17.82
N LYS A 297 -8.55 12.17 -17.66
CA LYS A 297 -8.58 13.14 -16.57
C LYS A 297 -10.03 13.43 -16.47
N ILE A 298 -10.62 13.24 -15.27
CA ILE A 298 -12.01 13.57 -15.09
C ILE A 298 -12.28 14.69 -16.07
N VAL A 299 -12.89 14.35 -17.20
CA VAL A 299 -13.45 15.36 -18.08
C VAL A 299 -14.26 16.11 -17.08
N GLU A 300 -13.93 17.38 -16.88
CA GLU A 300 -14.65 18.29 -15.99
C GLU A 300 -16.06 17.78 -15.96
N ALA A 301 -16.53 17.39 -14.79
CA ALA A 301 -17.82 16.73 -14.64
C ALA A 301 -18.70 17.49 -15.61
N LYS A 302 -19.38 16.85 -16.55
CA LYS A 302 -20.24 17.61 -17.44
C LYS A 302 -21.07 18.43 -16.48
N PRO A 303 -20.91 19.74 -16.40
CA PRO A 303 -21.67 20.51 -15.45
C PRO A 303 -23.12 20.14 -15.71
N LEU A 304 -23.91 19.94 -14.69
CA LEU A 304 -25.35 19.75 -14.82
C LEU A 304 -25.82 20.61 -15.96
N THR A 305 -26.49 20.03 -16.94
CA THR A 305 -27.00 20.82 -18.04
C THR A 305 -27.88 21.95 -17.46
N SER A 306 -28.04 23.04 -18.17
CA SER A 306 -28.91 24.13 -17.71
C SER A 306 -30.32 23.64 -17.31
N VAL A 307 -30.79 22.57 -17.94
CA VAL A 307 -32.09 21.95 -17.64
C VAL A 307 -32.06 21.15 -16.34
N GLU A 308 -31.01 20.36 -16.11
CA GLU A 308 -30.86 19.59 -14.88
C GLU A 308 -30.65 20.51 -13.68
N MET A 309 -29.85 21.56 -13.85
CA MET A 309 -29.68 22.57 -12.81
C MET A 309 -31.02 23.27 -12.45
N GLU A 310 -31.84 23.65 -13.46
CA GLU A 310 -33.18 24.20 -13.25
C GLU A 310 -34.07 23.22 -12.46
N ILE A 311 -34.02 21.93 -12.77
CA ILE A 311 -34.80 20.90 -12.06
C ILE A 311 -34.33 20.78 -10.61
N LEU A 312 -33.04 20.76 -10.37
CA LEU A 312 -32.46 20.69 -9.04
C LEU A 312 -32.78 21.92 -8.19
N GLU A 313 -32.70 23.13 -8.80
CA GLU A 313 -33.05 24.37 -8.13
C GLU A 313 -34.55 24.41 -7.75
N ASP A 314 -35.44 23.96 -8.63
CA ASP A 314 -36.86 23.88 -8.33
C ASP A 314 -37.18 22.86 -7.23
N PHE A 315 -36.46 21.71 -7.21
CA PHE A 315 -36.54 20.79 -6.09
C PHE A 315 -36.07 21.40 -4.78
N LEU A 316 -34.95 22.13 -4.79
CA LEU A 316 -34.43 22.79 -3.59
C LEU A 316 -35.29 23.96 -3.09
N LYS A 317 -36.04 24.64 -3.95
CA LYS A 317 -37.04 25.65 -3.52
C LYS A 317 -38.15 25.02 -2.67
N ILE A 318 -38.52 23.76 -2.98
CA ILE A 318 -39.60 23.05 -2.29
C ILE A 318 -39.06 22.26 -1.08
N HIS A 319 -38.00 21.53 -1.26
CA HIS A 319 -37.48 20.56 -0.31
C HIS A 319 -36.15 20.95 0.36
N GLY A 320 -35.54 22.07 -0.04
CA GLY A 320 -34.21 22.48 0.46
C GLY A 320 -34.15 22.64 1.98
N GLY A 321 -35.27 22.95 2.63
CA GLY A 321 -35.35 23.00 4.09
C GLY A 321 -35.12 21.66 4.82
N GLU A 322 -35.17 20.54 4.11
CA GLU A 322 -34.97 19.22 4.65
C GLU A 322 -33.46 18.81 4.70
N PHE A 323 -32.60 19.57 4.02
CA PHE A 323 -31.18 19.26 3.85
C PHE A 323 -30.28 20.29 4.54
N ASP A 324 -29.21 19.79 5.18
CA ASP A 324 -28.16 20.63 5.76
C ASP A 324 -27.09 21.00 4.74
N LYS A 325 -26.86 20.12 3.76
CA LYS A 325 -25.81 20.28 2.75
C LYS A 325 -26.22 19.63 1.45
N VAL A 326 -25.90 20.30 0.34
CA VAL A 326 -26.04 19.80 -1.01
C VAL A 326 -24.69 19.99 -1.72
N VAL A 327 -24.14 18.94 -2.27
CA VAL A 327 -22.89 18.95 -3.06
C VAL A 327 -23.24 18.50 -4.45
N THR A 328 -23.22 19.40 -5.42
CA THR A 328 -23.45 19.09 -6.83
C THR A 328 -22.23 18.45 -7.46
N GLU A 329 -22.43 17.68 -8.53
CA GLU A 329 -21.35 17.00 -9.27
C GLU A 329 -20.46 16.16 -8.37
N TYR A 330 -21.08 15.35 -7.50
CA TYR A 330 -20.37 14.58 -6.50
C TYR A 330 -19.55 13.44 -7.14
N THR A 331 -18.25 13.46 -6.92
CA THR A 331 -17.30 12.51 -7.52
C THR A 331 -17.36 11.13 -6.87
N LEU A 332 -17.57 10.09 -7.69
CA LEU A 332 -17.57 8.66 -7.31
C LEU A 332 -16.52 7.89 -8.11
N GLY A 333 -15.24 8.22 -7.89
CA GLY A 333 -14.14 7.71 -8.69
C GLY A 333 -14.12 8.34 -10.08
N ARG A 334 -14.47 7.59 -11.12
CA ARG A 334 -14.59 8.09 -12.48
C ARG A 334 -16.01 8.55 -12.86
N TYR A 335 -16.96 8.38 -11.97
CA TYR A 335 -18.35 8.72 -12.17
C TYR A 335 -18.71 9.95 -11.33
N PHE A 336 -19.77 10.61 -11.71
CA PHE A 336 -20.30 11.76 -11.02
C PHE A 336 -21.78 11.53 -10.80
N ALA A 337 -22.21 11.67 -9.58
CA ALA A 337 -23.61 11.84 -9.30
C ALA A 337 -23.95 13.32 -9.37
N ASP A 338 -25.12 13.66 -9.86
CA ASP A 338 -25.54 15.04 -10.01
C ASP A 338 -25.57 15.80 -8.69
N ALA A 339 -25.92 15.10 -7.59
CA ALA A 339 -25.73 15.63 -6.24
C ALA A 339 -25.55 14.55 -5.17
N LEU A 340 -24.86 14.93 -4.08
CA LEU A 340 -24.93 14.27 -2.77
C LEU A 340 -25.61 15.23 -1.80
N MET A 341 -26.71 14.80 -1.20
CA MET A 341 -27.48 15.61 -0.26
C MET A 341 -27.45 15.00 1.14
N HIS A 342 -27.18 15.82 2.14
CA HIS A 342 -27.18 15.45 3.56
C HIS A 342 -28.44 15.99 4.20
N ALA A 343 -29.36 15.11 4.59
CA ALA A 343 -30.61 15.53 5.24
C ALA A 343 -30.39 15.78 6.73
N LYS A 344 -31.21 16.67 7.30
CA LYS A 344 -31.27 16.97 8.74
C LYS A 344 -31.54 15.72 9.60
N THR A 345 -32.13 14.68 9.00
CA THR A 345 -32.41 13.39 9.62
C THR A 345 -31.17 12.44 9.61
N CYS A 346 -29.98 12.95 9.34
CA CYS A 346 -28.74 12.19 9.20
C CYS A 346 -28.74 11.17 8.06
N ASN A 347 -29.71 11.18 7.15
CA ASN A 347 -29.67 10.37 5.93
C ASN A 347 -28.85 11.09 4.85
N GLU A 348 -28.13 10.30 4.07
CA GLU A 348 -27.44 10.78 2.87
C GLU A 348 -28.17 10.26 1.63
N TYR A 349 -28.30 11.13 0.62
CA TYR A 349 -28.94 10.80 -0.65
C TYR A 349 -27.96 10.99 -1.80
N ILE A 350 -27.78 9.97 -2.62
CA ILE A 350 -27.05 10.07 -3.88
C ILE A 350 -28.09 10.29 -4.99
N VAL A 351 -27.93 11.36 -5.74
CA VAL A 351 -29.00 11.95 -6.55
C VAL A 351 -28.60 12.01 -8.01
N GLU A 352 -29.54 11.60 -8.88
CA GLU A 352 -29.53 11.83 -10.31
C GLU A 352 -30.66 12.79 -10.68
N VAL A 353 -30.41 13.69 -11.61
CA VAL A 353 -31.37 14.69 -12.07
C VAL A 353 -31.62 14.50 -13.58
N GLU A 354 -32.85 14.28 -13.94
CA GLU A 354 -33.20 13.98 -15.33
C GLU A 354 -34.46 14.77 -15.78
N ARG A 355 -34.51 15.08 -17.05
CA ARG A 355 -35.72 15.64 -17.61
C ARG A 355 -36.91 14.67 -17.57
N GLU A 356 -36.63 13.40 -17.84
CA GLU A 356 -37.61 12.33 -17.84
C GLU A 356 -36.98 11.07 -17.29
N LEU A 357 -37.69 10.38 -16.39
CA LEU A 357 -37.23 9.12 -15.82
C LEU A 357 -37.00 8.09 -16.94
N ASN A 358 -35.81 7.53 -16.98
CA ASN A 358 -35.40 6.54 -17.97
C ASN A 358 -34.56 5.42 -17.36
N TYR A 359 -34.32 4.35 -18.12
CA TYR A 359 -33.55 3.17 -17.66
C TYR A 359 -32.11 3.54 -17.29
N MET A 360 -31.54 4.54 -17.95
CA MET A 360 -30.16 4.96 -17.67
C MET A 360 -30.05 5.60 -16.28
N ALA A 361 -30.95 6.51 -15.97
CA ALA A 361 -31.02 7.13 -14.63
C ALA A 361 -31.20 6.10 -13.51
N ILE A 362 -32.06 5.10 -13.72
CA ILE A 362 -32.24 4.00 -12.77
C ILE A 362 -30.92 3.21 -12.59
N GLY A 363 -30.26 2.86 -13.69
CA GLY A 363 -28.98 2.17 -13.66
C GLY A 363 -27.87 3.00 -13.01
N GLN A 364 -27.83 4.30 -13.25
CA GLN A 364 -26.90 5.24 -12.61
C GLN A 364 -27.15 5.32 -11.10
N ALA A 365 -28.38 5.53 -10.66
CA ALA A 365 -28.74 5.62 -9.25
C ALA A 365 -28.35 4.36 -8.46
N VAL A 366 -28.58 3.16 -9.02
CA VAL A 366 -28.16 1.88 -8.43
C VAL A 366 -26.64 1.79 -8.35
N THR A 367 -25.94 2.13 -9.45
CA THR A 367 -24.49 2.09 -9.56
C THR A 367 -23.85 3.07 -8.59
N TYR A 368 -24.36 4.30 -8.49
CA TYR A 368 -23.79 5.34 -7.65
C TYR A 368 -24.01 5.09 -6.17
N ARG A 369 -25.15 4.50 -5.77
CA ARG A 369 -25.36 4.00 -4.42
C ARG A 369 -24.28 2.98 -4.03
N TYR A 370 -23.99 2.01 -4.90
CA TYR A 370 -22.94 1.02 -4.67
C TYR A 370 -21.55 1.65 -4.61
N LEU A 371 -21.24 2.56 -5.53
CA LEU A 371 -19.95 3.26 -5.56
C LEU A 371 -19.77 4.15 -4.32
N TYR A 372 -20.83 4.83 -3.88
CA TYR A 372 -20.79 5.63 -2.67
C TYR A 372 -20.47 4.77 -1.44
N TYR A 373 -21.17 3.65 -1.28
CA TYR A 373 -20.87 2.70 -0.21
C TYR A 373 -19.42 2.22 -0.26
N LYS A 374 -18.94 1.87 -1.45
CA LYS A 374 -17.58 1.37 -1.64
C LYS A 374 -16.50 2.41 -1.33
N HIS A 375 -16.78 3.69 -1.53
CA HIS A 375 -15.85 4.79 -1.27
C HIS A 375 -15.92 5.32 0.14
N SER A 376 -17.12 5.45 0.71
CA SER A 376 -17.34 6.10 2.00
C SER A 376 -17.53 5.13 3.17
N GLY A 377 -17.84 3.85 2.90
CA GLY A 377 -18.31 2.89 3.89
C GLY A 377 -19.74 3.14 4.38
N LYS A 378 -20.41 4.17 3.86
CA LYS A 378 -21.75 4.58 4.27
C LYS A 378 -22.80 4.23 3.20
N MET A 379 -24.03 3.99 3.64
CA MET A 379 -25.16 3.74 2.75
C MET A 379 -25.93 5.03 2.48
N ALA A 380 -25.85 5.52 1.25
CA ALA A 380 -26.73 6.59 0.79
C ALA A 380 -28.02 6.02 0.19
N LYS A 381 -29.11 6.74 0.33
CA LYS A 381 -30.38 6.43 -0.33
C LYS A 381 -30.31 6.95 -1.77
N PRO A 382 -30.54 6.10 -2.79
CA PRO A 382 -30.57 6.59 -4.17
C PRO A 382 -31.86 7.37 -4.42
N MET A 383 -31.75 8.49 -5.12
CA MET A 383 -32.88 9.35 -5.46
C MET A 383 -32.74 9.82 -6.92
N ILE A 384 -33.86 9.86 -7.63
CA ILE A 384 -33.93 10.48 -8.95
C ILE A 384 -34.95 11.65 -8.86
N ILE A 385 -34.52 12.82 -9.29
CA ILE A 385 -35.36 14.02 -9.41
C ILE A 385 -35.61 14.25 -10.88
N CYS A 386 -36.90 14.33 -11.28
CA CYS A 386 -37.22 14.48 -12.69
C CYS A 386 -38.47 15.39 -12.89
N ARG A 387 -38.68 15.81 -14.16
CA ARG A 387 -39.91 16.54 -14.57
C ARG A 387 -41.07 15.62 -14.87
N ARG A 388 -40.76 14.39 -15.34
CA ARG A 388 -41.77 13.42 -15.75
C ARG A 388 -41.28 11.98 -15.45
N ALA A 389 -42.20 11.14 -15.06
CA ALA A 389 -41.97 9.71 -14.92
C ALA A 389 -43.18 8.92 -15.43
N SER A 390 -42.94 7.87 -16.24
CA SER A 390 -44.04 6.94 -16.48
C SER A 390 -44.32 6.14 -15.21
N ARG A 391 -45.58 5.74 -15.06
CA ARG A 391 -46.01 4.98 -13.88
C ARG A 391 -45.22 3.69 -13.72
N GLU A 392 -45.01 2.96 -14.81
CA GLU A 392 -44.32 1.67 -14.83
C GLU A 392 -42.84 1.81 -14.40
N LEU A 393 -42.13 2.82 -14.93
CA LEU A 393 -40.72 3.07 -14.56
C LEU A 393 -40.60 3.55 -13.13
N LYS A 394 -41.54 4.37 -12.66
CA LYS A 394 -41.57 4.84 -11.27
C LYS A 394 -41.80 3.70 -10.30
N GLU A 395 -42.77 2.83 -10.58
CA GLU A 395 -43.04 1.63 -9.79
C GLU A 395 -41.82 0.69 -9.79
N ALA A 396 -41.21 0.42 -10.93
CA ALA A 396 -40.00 -0.40 -11.06
C ALA A 396 -38.82 0.17 -10.25
N ALA A 397 -38.57 1.49 -10.34
CA ALA A 397 -37.51 2.14 -9.60
C ALA A 397 -37.73 2.07 -8.08
N GLN A 398 -38.96 2.35 -7.63
CA GLN A 398 -39.30 2.40 -6.20
C GLN A 398 -39.42 1.02 -5.57
N LEU A 399 -40.16 0.10 -6.18
CA LEU A 399 -40.48 -1.21 -5.58
C LEU A 399 -39.34 -2.21 -5.74
N GLU A 400 -38.72 -2.27 -6.91
CA GLU A 400 -37.70 -3.29 -7.20
C GLU A 400 -36.29 -2.83 -6.85
N GLN A 401 -36.01 -1.53 -6.95
CA GLN A 401 -34.64 -1.00 -6.76
C GLN A 401 -34.50 -0.13 -5.49
N GLY A 402 -35.58 0.20 -4.81
CA GLY A 402 -35.55 1.04 -3.61
C GLY A 402 -35.06 2.46 -3.88
N ILE A 403 -35.33 3.00 -5.08
CA ILE A 403 -34.92 4.34 -5.50
C ILE A 403 -36.04 5.32 -5.22
N GLY A 404 -35.76 6.40 -4.49
CA GLY A 404 -36.71 7.50 -4.36
C GLY A 404 -36.88 8.23 -5.70
N VAL A 405 -38.10 8.37 -6.22
CA VAL A 405 -38.37 9.15 -7.43
C VAL A 405 -39.26 10.33 -7.08
N VAL A 406 -38.71 11.52 -7.31
CA VAL A 406 -39.42 12.80 -7.04
C VAL A 406 -39.67 13.54 -8.34
N GLU A 407 -40.95 13.74 -8.66
CA GLU A 407 -41.34 14.52 -9.84
C GLU A 407 -41.59 15.99 -9.43
N ILE A 408 -40.90 16.89 -10.10
CA ILE A 408 -41.02 18.35 -9.89
C ILE A 408 -41.68 18.98 -11.10
N ALA A 409 -42.91 19.42 -10.90
CA ALA A 409 -43.64 20.16 -11.93
C ALA A 409 -42.90 21.48 -12.27
N ARG A 410 -42.95 21.91 -13.54
CA ARG A 410 -42.52 23.28 -13.87
C ARG A 410 -43.44 24.26 -13.15
N ASN A 411 -42.88 25.10 -12.29
CA ASN A 411 -43.62 26.28 -11.86
C ASN A 411 -43.80 27.19 -13.09
N ILE A 412 -44.98 27.15 -13.69
CA ILE A 412 -45.40 28.17 -14.66
C ILE A 412 -45.70 29.41 -13.79
N ILE A 413 -44.72 30.34 -13.71
CA ILE A 413 -44.93 31.71 -13.25
C ILE A 413 -45.56 32.48 -14.39
#